data_b3c619eb48fcfa02638010fc167bac28
#
_entry.id   b3c619eb48fcfa02638010fc167bac28
#
_cell.length_a   1.000
_cell.length_b   1.000
_cell.length_c   1.000
_cell.angle_alpha   90.00
_cell.angle_beta   90.00
_cell.angle_gamma   90.00
#
_symmetry.space_group_name_H-M   'P 1'
#
loop_
_entity.id
_entity.type
_entity.pdbx_description
1 polymer ?
#
loop_
_entity_poly.entity_id
_entity_poly.type
_entity_poly.pdbx_seq_one_letter_code
_entity_poly.pdbx_strand_id
1 'polypeptide(L)'
;MKKNKIISEVICILMILALLCGCQDSKKYPTEGKESPSQTEEQVLWPSYEQANVLSDGSLALVDLTHKDDGYICARLLQEVTGIKLQIQKDDKKYNYDLKTTDFSTFPVNMENGTYTIKILQQIEGTRYAICASTSMEVNLTNDLAPYLYPNQIVDYTIDSYVYKKSFELVKEDRDDLTRIAHLFKYVVDTLDYDDQKAKDVSETFVLPDIDGSLKSHKGICFDYAASLAALCRIQGIPAKVIVGWTDIEYHAWVEIYLKDKGWINPKIYFKKEKWNLVDPTFSDSKNSDYEGKYDEVYHY
;
A
#
# COMPACT_ATOMS: atom_id res chain seq x y z
N MET A 1 27.23 22.18 64.48
CA MET A 1 27.45 20.92 63.71
C MET A 1 26.20 20.25 63.17
N LYS A 2 24.99 20.52 63.64
CA LYS A 2 23.73 19.87 63.10
C LYS A 2 23.18 20.50 61.82
N LYS A 3 23.40 21.80 61.52
CA LYS A 3 22.86 22.46 60.32
C LYS A 3 23.55 22.04 59.01
N ASN A 4 24.84 21.71 59.02
CA ASN A 4 25.56 21.34 57.79
C ASN A 4 25.27 19.89 57.31
N LYS A 5 24.74 19.02 58.19
CA LYS A 5 24.41 17.64 57.85
C LYS A 5 23.06 17.57 57.10
N ILE A 6 22.10 18.44 57.45
CA ILE A 6 20.79 18.50 56.80
C ILE A 6 20.92 19.05 55.36
N ILE A 7 21.80 20.01 55.12
CA ILE A 7 22.04 20.60 53.80
C ILE A 7 22.72 19.56 52.87
N SER A 8 23.62 18.73 53.40
CA SER A 8 24.27 17.67 52.63
C SER A 8 23.30 16.54 52.22
N GLU A 9 22.35 16.17 53.08
CA GLU A 9 21.32 15.15 52.77
C GLU A 9 20.27 15.65 51.76
N VAL A 10 19.89 16.91 51.84
CA VAL A 10 18.94 17.52 50.87
C VAL A 10 19.58 17.67 49.46
N ILE A 11 20.87 18.00 49.41
CA ILE A 11 21.61 18.08 48.12
C ILE A 11 21.80 16.70 47.52
N CYS A 12 22.05 15.66 48.31
CA CYS A 12 22.11 14.26 47.79
C CYS A 12 20.76 13.76 47.31
N ILE A 13 19.64 14.09 47.96
CA ILE A 13 18.33 13.69 47.52
C ILE A 13 17.91 14.43 46.22
N LEU A 14 18.29 15.70 46.07
CA LEU A 14 18.08 16.45 44.83
C LEU A 14 18.95 15.95 43.66
N MET A 15 20.17 15.47 43.90
CA MET A 15 21.01 14.84 42.86
C MET A 15 20.48 13.44 42.47
N ILE A 16 19.91 12.68 43.40
CA ILE A 16 19.34 11.36 43.12
C ILE A 16 18.02 11.51 42.35
N LEU A 17 17.21 12.54 42.57
CA LEU A 17 16.05 12.84 41.78
C LEU A 17 16.38 13.35 40.35
N ALA A 18 17.53 13.99 40.15
CA ALA A 18 18.01 14.38 38.81
C ALA A 18 18.56 13.21 37.99
N LEU A 19 18.97 12.10 38.65
CA LEU A 19 19.43 10.88 37.99
C LEU A 19 18.32 9.86 37.69
N LEU A 20 17.09 10.12 38.14
CA LEU A 20 15.89 9.33 37.79
C LEU A 20 15.05 9.97 36.67
N CYS A 21 15.44 11.13 36.10
CA CYS A 21 15.07 11.50 34.76
C CYS A 21 15.84 10.58 33.81
N GLY A 22 15.42 9.31 33.78
CA GLY A 22 15.85 8.35 32.79
C GLY A 22 15.70 9.01 31.43
N CYS A 23 16.77 9.06 30.67
CA CYS A 23 16.67 9.20 29.24
C CYS A 23 15.64 8.19 28.76
N GLN A 24 14.39 8.61 28.60
CA GLN A 24 13.57 8.05 27.56
C GLN A 24 14.37 8.30 26.31
N ASP A 25 14.99 7.25 25.76
CA ASP A 25 15.36 7.22 24.37
C ASP A 25 14.08 7.57 23.58
N SER A 26 13.88 8.85 23.37
CA SER A 26 12.94 9.33 22.40
C SER A 26 13.47 8.79 21.08
N LYS A 27 12.88 7.68 20.60
CA LYS A 27 13.11 7.17 19.27
C LYS A 27 12.96 8.37 18.35
N LYS A 28 14.06 8.83 17.79
CA LYS A 28 14.12 10.05 16.99
C LYS A 28 13.45 9.76 15.67
N TYR A 29 12.20 10.17 15.52
CA TYR A 29 11.55 10.21 14.21
C TYR A 29 12.18 11.31 13.38
N PRO A 30 12.19 11.18 12.05
CA PRO A 30 12.71 12.23 11.17
C PRO A 30 11.89 13.52 11.36
N THR A 31 12.56 14.62 11.66
CA THR A 31 11.94 15.93 11.88
C THR A 31 12.24 16.93 10.77
N GLU A 32 12.77 16.49 9.62
CA GLU A 32 13.28 17.37 8.54
C GLU A 32 12.38 17.40 7.29
N GLY A 33 11.09 17.08 7.40
CA GLY A 33 10.11 17.30 6.33
C GLY A 33 9.65 18.76 6.28
N LYS A 34 9.35 19.27 5.07
CA LYS A 34 8.58 20.52 4.96
C LYS A 34 7.18 20.24 5.50
N GLU A 35 6.66 21.17 6.30
CA GLU A 35 5.28 21.08 6.76
C GLU A 35 4.32 20.86 5.57
N SER A 36 3.49 19.85 5.67
CA SER A 36 2.40 19.55 4.75
C SER A 36 1.12 19.37 5.56
N PRO A 37 -0.01 19.94 5.11
CA PRO A 37 -1.27 19.78 5.82
C PRO A 37 -1.66 18.30 5.87
N SER A 38 -2.20 17.86 7.00
CA SER A 38 -2.79 16.52 7.11
C SER A 38 -3.97 16.39 6.17
N GLN A 39 -4.14 15.20 5.58
CA GLN A 39 -5.34 14.84 4.82
C GLN A 39 -6.57 14.89 5.75
N THR A 40 -7.69 15.41 5.26
CA THR A 40 -8.99 15.28 5.92
C THR A 40 -9.79 14.15 5.29
N GLU A 41 -10.81 13.64 6.00
CA GLU A 41 -11.65 12.55 5.48
C GLU A 41 -12.33 12.93 4.15
N GLU A 42 -12.73 14.21 3.99
CA GLU A 42 -13.36 14.70 2.77
C GLU A 42 -12.40 14.80 1.56
N GLN A 43 -11.11 14.80 1.82
CA GLN A 43 -10.07 14.89 0.79
C GLN A 43 -9.61 13.51 0.29
N VAL A 44 -10.02 12.42 0.95
CA VAL A 44 -9.69 11.07 0.50
C VAL A 44 -10.29 10.82 -0.88
N LEU A 45 -9.47 10.32 -1.80
CA LEU A 45 -9.90 10.07 -3.16
C LEU A 45 -10.64 8.73 -3.24
N TRP A 46 -11.89 8.81 -3.71
CA TRP A 46 -12.73 7.65 -3.96
C TRP A 46 -13.02 7.51 -5.44
N PRO A 47 -12.99 6.28 -5.99
CA PRO A 47 -13.38 6.06 -7.37
C PRO A 47 -14.89 6.33 -7.54
N SER A 48 -15.27 6.87 -8.71
CA SER A 48 -16.65 6.96 -9.17
C SER A 48 -16.84 6.16 -10.46
N TYR A 49 -18.07 5.85 -10.79
CA TYR A 49 -18.44 5.08 -11.98
C TYR A 49 -19.70 5.66 -12.61
N GLU A 50 -19.50 6.43 -13.64
CA GLU A 50 -20.56 7.20 -14.30
C GLU A 50 -21.10 6.50 -15.54
N GLN A 51 -20.40 5.47 -16.03
CA GLN A 51 -20.73 4.70 -17.23
C GLN A 51 -20.91 5.57 -18.49
N ALA A 52 -20.19 6.71 -18.53
CA ALA A 52 -20.23 7.60 -19.69
C ALA A 52 -19.45 7.02 -20.90
N ASN A 53 -18.46 6.16 -20.64
CA ASN A 53 -17.69 5.46 -21.66
C ASN A 53 -17.47 4.01 -21.21
N VAL A 54 -18.15 3.05 -21.84
CA VAL A 54 -18.17 1.65 -21.39
C VAL A 54 -17.75 0.66 -22.47
N LEU A 55 -17.05 -0.40 -22.05
CA LEU A 55 -16.89 -1.64 -22.79
C LEU A 55 -17.76 -2.72 -22.14
N SER A 56 -18.58 -3.41 -22.89
CA SER A 56 -19.35 -4.56 -22.41
C SER A 56 -19.51 -5.60 -23.52
N ASP A 57 -19.61 -6.86 -23.12
CA ASP A 57 -20.06 -7.94 -24.02
C ASP A 57 -21.58 -8.13 -24.02
N GLY A 58 -22.29 -7.30 -23.23
CA GLY A 58 -23.75 -7.30 -23.11
C GLY A 58 -24.33 -8.36 -22.17
N SER A 59 -23.52 -9.27 -21.63
CA SER A 59 -24.01 -10.40 -20.81
C SER A 59 -23.18 -10.74 -19.58
N LEU A 60 -21.85 -10.71 -19.66
CA LEU A 60 -20.96 -11.19 -18.62
C LEU A 60 -20.42 -10.08 -17.75
N ALA A 61 -19.89 -9.03 -18.37
CA ALA A 61 -19.22 -7.95 -17.66
C ALA A 61 -19.37 -6.58 -18.34
N LEU A 62 -19.17 -5.54 -17.55
CA LEU A 62 -19.10 -4.16 -17.97
C LEU A 62 -17.84 -3.52 -17.38
N VAL A 63 -17.11 -2.75 -18.21
CA VAL A 63 -15.95 -1.95 -17.83
C VAL A 63 -16.27 -0.49 -18.09
N ASP A 64 -16.22 0.35 -17.07
CA ASP A 64 -16.34 1.80 -17.17
C ASP A 64 -14.97 2.42 -17.37
N LEU A 65 -14.78 3.07 -18.50
CA LEU A 65 -13.53 3.71 -18.94
C LEU A 65 -13.53 5.23 -18.71
N THR A 66 -14.56 5.76 -18.04
CA THR A 66 -14.81 7.21 -17.91
C THR A 66 -13.61 7.91 -17.27
N HIS A 67 -13.01 7.30 -16.26
CA HIS A 67 -11.94 7.88 -15.45
C HIS A 67 -10.52 7.40 -15.80
N LYS A 68 -10.33 6.91 -17.04
CA LYS A 68 -9.02 6.41 -17.50
C LYS A 68 -7.88 7.44 -17.37
N ASP A 69 -8.18 8.72 -17.58
CA ASP A 69 -7.23 9.82 -17.50
C ASP A 69 -7.03 10.32 -16.04
N ASP A 70 -7.90 9.89 -15.12
CA ASP A 70 -7.75 10.07 -13.68
C ASP A 70 -6.98 8.90 -13.02
N GLY A 71 -6.47 7.97 -13.84
CA GLY A 71 -5.58 6.90 -13.41
C GLY A 71 -6.28 5.58 -13.02
N TYR A 72 -7.58 5.43 -13.29
CA TYR A 72 -8.31 4.19 -13.02
C TYR A 72 -9.44 3.91 -13.99
N ILE A 73 -9.84 2.66 -14.05
CA ILE A 73 -11.08 2.19 -14.66
C ILE A 73 -11.82 1.31 -13.65
N CYS A 74 -13.13 1.16 -13.84
CA CYS A 74 -13.96 0.33 -12.98
C CYS A 74 -14.59 -0.81 -13.77
N ALA A 75 -14.74 -1.99 -13.17
CA ALA A 75 -15.41 -3.11 -13.83
C ALA A 75 -16.25 -3.92 -12.85
N ARG A 76 -17.28 -4.58 -13.37
CA ARG A 76 -18.14 -5.49 -12.62
C ARG A 76 -18.67 -6.62 -13.50
N LEU A 77 -19.10 -7.69 -12.87
CA LEU A 77 -19.96 -8.68 -13.53
C LEU A 77 -21.37 -8.14 -13.73
N LEU A 78 -22.02 -8.57 -14.79
CA LEU A 78 -23.45 -8.29 -15.05
C LEU A 78 -24.36 -9.36 -14.46
N GLN A 79 -23.79 -10.51 -14.11
CA GLN A 79 -24.45 -11.63 -13.45
C GLN A 79 -23.42 -12.46 -12.66
N GLU A 80 -23.88 -13.25 -11.71
CA GLU A 80 -23.03 -14.18 -10.97
C GLU A 80 -22.47 -15.25 -11.91
N VAL A 81 -21.18 -15.17 -12.21
CA VAL A 81 -20.44 -16.11 -13.08
C VAL A 81 -18.98 -16.16 -12.66
N THR A 82 -18.31 -17.27 -12.91
CA THR A 82 -16.89 -17.46 -12.62
C THR A 82 -16.06 -17.50 -13.90
N GLY A 83 -14.74 -17.36 -13.76
CA GLY A 83 -13.82 -17.46 -14.89
C GLY A 83 -13.79 -16.25 -15.81
N ILE A 84 -14.24 -15.09 -15.36
CA ILE A 84 -14.17 -13.83 -16.11
C ILE A 84 -12.97 -13.02 -15.65
N LYS A 85 -12.19 -12.52 -16.61
CA LYS A 85 -11.05 -11.64 -16.35
C LYS A 85 -11.19 -10.31 -17.10
N LEU A 86 -10.75 -9.25 -16.44
CA LEU A 86 -10.36 -8.01 -17.06
C LEU A 86 -8.88 -8.09 -17.43
N GLN A 87 -8.52 -7.84 -18.69
CA GLN A 87 -7.12 -7.65 -19.10
C GLN A 87 -6.92 -6.19 -19.50
N ILE A 88 -5.91 -5.56 -18.89
CA ILE A 88 -5.41 -4.22 -19.22
C ILE A 88 -4.03 -4.43 -19.85
N GLN A 89 -3.86 -4.03 -21.09
CA GLN A 89 -2.63 -4.23 -21.84
C GLN A 89 -2.13 -2.92 -22.44
N LYS A 90 -0.83 -2.67 -22.32
CA LYS A 90 -0.11 -1.66 -23.09
C LYS A 90 1.20 -2.28 -23.58
N ASP A 91 1.47 -2.18 -24.85
CA ASP A 91 2.62 -2.84 -25.50
C ASP A 91 2.65 -4.34 -25.15
N ASP A 92 3.77 -4.84 -24.64
CA ASP A 92 3.94 -6.24 -24.24
C ASP A 92 3.50 -6.53 -22.80
N LYS A 93 3.25 -5.48 -21.97
CA LYS A 93 2.86 -5.63 -20.57
C LYS A 93 1.35 -5.85 -20.45
N LYS A 94 0.96 -6.86 -19.65
CA LYS A 94 -0.43 -7.27 -19.46
C LYS A 94 -0.73 -7.48 -17.98
N TYR A 95 -1.76 -6.81 -17.51
CA TYR A 95 -2.36 -7.05 -16.20
C TYR A 95 -3.64 -7.84 -16.38
N ASN A 96 -3.79 -8.93 -15.65
CA ASN A 96 -4.98 -9.78 -15.67
C ASN A 96 -5.61 -9.80 -14.28
N TYR A 97 -6.85 -9.33 -14.19
CA TYR A 97 -7.61 -9.26 -12.95
C TYR A 97 -8.82 -10.19 -13.01
N ASP A 98 -9.07 -10.94 -11.95
CA ASP A 98 -10.29 -11.74 -11.83
C ASP A 98 -11.47 -10.82 -11.48
N LEU A 99 -12.54 -10.86 -12.28
CA LEU A 99 -13.80 -10.23 -11.92
C LEU A 99 -14.64 -11.24 -11.11
N LYS A 100 -14.98 -10.87 -9.87
CA LYS A 100 -15.63 -11.79 -8.92
C LYS A 100 -16.94 -11.26 -8.34
N THR A 101 -17.30 -10.01 -8.63
CA THR A 101 -18.44 -9.33 -8.01
C THR A 101 -19.27 -8.59 -9.03
N THR A 102 -20.57 -8.49 -8.76
CA THR A 102 -21.52 -7.64 -9.49
C THR A 102 -21.44 -6.17 -9.06
N ASP A 103 -20.76 -5.86 -7.97
CA ASP A 103 -20.39 -4.50 -7.59
C ASP A 103 -19.15 -4.06 -8.36
N PHE A 104 -18.99 -2.74 -8.56
CA PHE A 104 -17.83 -2.20 -9.23
C PHE A 104 -16.56 -2.39 -8.38
N SER A 105 -15.53 -2.94 -9.02
CA SER A 105 -14.16 -2.93 -8.53
C SER A 105 -13.32 -1.97 -9.36
N THR A 106 -12.30 -1.37 -8.74
CA THR A 106 -11.40 -0.39 -9.36
C THR A 106 -10.08 -1.04 -9.76
N PHE A 107 -9.57 -0.65 -10.93
CA PHE A 107 -8.32 -1.17 -11.51
C PHE A 107 -7.45 0.00 -11.96
N PRO A 108 -6.16 0.04 -11.58
CA PRO A 108 -5.29 1.14 -11.93
C PRO A 108 -4.92 1.15 -13.41
N VAL A 109 -4.80 2.35 -14.00
CA VAL A 109 -4.22 2.61 -15.31
C VAL A 109 -2.79 3.13 -15.07
N ASN A 110 -1.86 2.21 -14.83
CA ASN A 110 -0.56 2.46 -14.21
C ASN A 110 0.65 2.22 -15.13
N MET A 111 0.44 2.11 -16.43
CA MET A 111 1.52 1.93 -17.42
C MET A 111 1.79 3.22 -18.22
N GLU A 112 1.72 4.38 -17.57
CA GLU A 112 1.95 5.71 -18.14
C GLU A 112 0.98 6.09 -19.28
N ASN A 113 1.18 7.24 -19.91
CA ASN A 113 0.38 7.71 -21.04
C ASN A 113 0.54 6.83 -22.28
N GLY A 114 -0.48 6.79 -23.14
CA GLY A 114 -0.45 6.07 -24.42
C GLY A 114 -1.68 5.21 -24.66
N THR A 115 -1.59 4.36 -25.68
CA THR A 115 -2.69 3.52 -26.14
C THR A 115 -2.74 2.20 -25.36
N TYR A 116 -3.85 1.98 -24.68
CA TYR A 116 -4.15 0.74 -23.96
C TYR A 116 -5.16 -0.10 -24.72
N THR A 117 -5.08 -1.40 -24.54
CA THR A 117 -6.10 -2.36 -24.97
C THR A 117 -6.76 -2.98 -23.76
N ILE A 118 -8.08 -2.85 -23.66
CA ILE A 118 -8.90 -3.41 -22.60
C ILE A 118 -9.70 -4.57 -23.16
N LYS A 119 -9.70 -5.70 -22.43
CA LYS A 119 -10.41 -6.92 -22.84
C LYS A 119 -11.20 -7.53 -21.70
N ILE A 120 -12.39 -8.02 -22.01
CA ILE A 120 -13.15 -8.96 -21.19
C ILE A 120 -12.84 -10.36 -21.70
N LEU A 121 -12.38 -11.22 -20.82
CA LEU A 121 -11.96 -12.59 -21.16
C LEU A 121 -12.81 -13.58 -20.37
N GLN A 122 -13.24 -14.65 -21.04
CA GLN A 122 -13.96 -15.77 -20.42
C GLN A 122 -13.09 -17.03 -20.48
N GLN A 123 -12.95 -17.71 -19.36
CA GLN A 123 -12.26 -18.99 -19.28
C GLN A 123 -13.01 -20.06 -20.09
N ILE A 124 -12.28 -20.76 -20.95
CA ILE A 124 -12.80 -21.91 -21.71
C ILE A 124 -12.41 -23.19 -20.98
N GLU A 125 -11.11 -23.34 -20.66
CA GLU A 125 -10.58 -24.53 -20.00
C GLU A 125 -9.17 -24.24 -19.46
N GLY A 126 -8.88 -24.60 -18.23
CA GLY A 126 -7.57 -24.42 -17.61
C GLY A 126 -7.09 -22.98 -17.70
N THR A 127 -5.99 -22.72 -18.40
CA THR A 127 -5.43 -21.37 -18.58
C THR A 127 -5.84 -20.73 -19.91
N ARG A 128 -6.74 -21.34 -20.69
CA ARG A 128 -7.22 -20.82 -21.98
C ARG A 128 -8.45 -19.93 -21.79
N TYR A 129 -8.39 -18.75 -22.40
CA TYR A 129 -9.45 -17.73 -22.36
C TYR A 129 -9.87 -17.31 -23.76
N ALA A 130 -11.17 -17.06 -23.96
CA ALA A 130 -11.72 -16.39 -25.12
C ALA A 130 -11.88 -14.89 -24.85
N ILE A 131 -11.70 -14.06 -25.87
CA ILE A 131 -12.00 -12.64 -25.82
C ILE A 131 -13.51 -12.47 -26.09
N CYS A 132 -14.25 -11.96 -25.11
CA CYS A 132 -15.69 -11.65 -25.23
C CYS A 132 -15.92 -10.22 -25.73
N ALA A 133 -15.10 -9.27 -25.28
CA ALA A 133 -15.13 -7.89 -25.78
C ALA A 133 -13.72 -7.30 -25.71
N SER A 134 -13.43 -6.34 -26.60
CA SER A 134 -12.16 -5.63 -26.62
C SER A 134 -12.34 -4.21 -27.17
N THR A 135 -11.58 -3.27 -26.61
CA THR A 135 -11.48 -1.90 -27.12
C THR A 135 -10.07 -1.36 -26.91
N SER A 136 -9.68 -0.36 -27.70
CA SER A 136 -8.50 0.46 -27.45
C SER A 136 -8.94 1.77 -26.81
N MET A 137 -8.16 2.27 -25.87
CA MET A 137 -8.35 3.57 -25.26
C MET A 137 -7.03 4.34 -25.22
N GLU A 138 -7.07 5.62 -25.56
CA GLU A 138 -5.95 6.52 -25.36
C GLU A 138 -6.00 7.09 -23.95
N VAL A 139 -4.90 7.03 -23.23
CA VAL A 139 -4.76 7.52 -21.86
C VAL A 139 -3.81 8.70 -21.84
N ASN A 140 -4.29 9.80 -21.25
CA ASN A 140 -3.51 11.00 -20.99
C ASN A 140 -3.73 11.38 -19.52
N LEU A 141 -2.92 10.80 -18.63
CA LEU A 141 -3.05 10.99 -17.19
C LEU A 141 -2.99 12.49 -16.82
N THR A 142 -3.98 12.94 -16.08
CA THR A 142 -4.02 14.31 -15.53
C THR A 142 -2.94 14.50 -14.46
N ASN A 143 -2.52 13.41 -13.83
CA ASN A 143 -1.43 13.35 -12.85
C ASN A 143 -0.82 11.94 -12.88
N ASP A 144 0.49 11.84 -13.13
CA ASP A 144 1.22 10.55 -13.19
C ASP A 144 1.18 9.76 -11.88
N LEU A 145 0.87 10.43 -10.77
CA LEU A 145 0.73 9.80 -9.45
C LEU A 145 -0.70 9.31 -9.15
N ALA A 146 -1.68 9.71 -9.95
CA ALA A 146 -3.09 9.42 -9.71
C ALA A 146 -3.40 7.92 -9.58
N PRO A 147 -2.84 7.00 -10.40
CA PRO A 147 -3.09 5.55 -10.26
C PRO A 147 -2.74 4.98 -8.87
N TYR A 148 -1.92 5.68 -8.11
CA TYR A 148 -1.39 5.25 -6.83
C TYR A 148 -2.01 5.98 -5.62
N LEU A 149 -3.15 6.63 -5.84
CA LEU A 149 -3.89 7.38 -4.81
C LEU A 149 -5.28 6.78 -4.53
N TYR A 150 -5.85 6.02 -5.47
CA TYR A 150 -7.17 5.41 -5.33
C TYR A 150 -7.09 4.00 -4.75
N PRO A 151 -8.13 3.55 -4.00
CA PRO A 151 -8.29 2.12 -3.71
C PRO A 151 -8.45 1.34 -5.02
N ASN A 152 -7.99 0.11 -5.02
CA ASN A 152 -8.13 -0.80 -6.15
C ASN A 152 -8.18 -2.26 -5.65
N GLN A 153 -8.34 -3.24 -6.55
CA GLN A 153 -8.48 -4.65 -6.16
C GLN A 153 -7.31 -5.19 -5.30
N ILE A 154 -6.12 -4.59 -5.40
CA ILE A 154 -4.93 -5.02 -4.62
C ILE A 154 -4.81 -4.20 -3.32
N VAL A 155 -5.07 -2.91 -3.40
CA VAL A 155 -5.04 -2.00 -2.24
C VAL A 155 -6.48 -1.63 -1.94
N ASP A 156 -7.20 -2.62 -1.38
CA ASP A 156 -8.64 -2.52 -1.17
C ASP A 156 -8.99 -1.93 0.19
N TYR A 157 -9.75 -0.86 0.18
CA TYR A 157 -10.31 -0.23 1.38
C TYR A 157 -11.54 0.60 1.03
N THR A 158 -12.41 0.77 2.02
CA THR A 158 -13.60 1.60 1.98
C THR A 158 -13.63 2.53 3.20
N ILE A 159 -14.59 3.45 3.24
CA ILE A 159 -14.80 4.34 4.39
C ILE A 159 -15.09 3.57 5.70
N ASP A 160 -15.64 2.36 5.59
CA ASP A 160 -15.96 1.51 6.74
C ASP A 160 -14.81 0.62 7.18
N SER A 161 -13.74 0.52 6.39
CA SER A 161 -12.60 -0.35 6.66
C SER A 161 -11.87 0.05 7.95
N TYR A 162 -11.31 -0.96 8.63
CA TYR A 162 -10.48 -0.75 9.82
C TYR A 162 -9.24 0.09 9.47
N VAL A 163 -8.57 -0.19 8.36
CA VAL A 163 -7.38 0.51 7.89
C VAL A 163 -7.66 2.00 7.66
N TYR A 164 -8.87 2.36 7.17
CA TYR A 164 -9.27 3.74 6.94
C TYR A 164 -9.25 4.55 8.24
N LYS A 165 -9.97 4.09 9.26
CA LYS A 165 -10.04 4.75 10.57
C LYS A 165 -8.67 4.80 11.25
N LYS A 166 -7.92 3.69 11.15
CA LYS A 166 -6.59 3.58 11.74
C LYS A 166 -5.58 4.54 11.11
N SER A 167 -5.67 4.82 9.82
CA SER A 167 -4.77 5.75 9.14
C SER A 167 -4.83 7.16 9.77
N PHE A 168 -6.02 7.71 9.99
CA PHE A 168 -6.19 9.03 10.62
C PHE A 168 -5.76 9.05 12.09
N GLU A 169 -6.03 7.96 12.82
CA GLU A 169 -5.63 7.86 14.23
C GLU A 169 -4.10 7.93 14.38
N LEU A 170 -3.37 7.24 13.51
CA LEU A 170 -1.90 7.09 13.59
C LEU A 170 -1.14 8.40 13.33
N VAL A 171 -1.66 9.26 12.44
CA VAL A 171 -0.93 10.45 11.96
C VAL A 171 -1.48 11.78 12.49
N LYS A 172 -2.38 11.71 13.47
CA LYS A 172 -3.11 12.87 14.00
C LYS A 172 -2.24 14.06 14.40
N GLU A 173 -1.04 13.77 14.93
CA GLU A 173 -0.09 14.79 15.41
C GLU A 173 1.03 15.08 14.40
N ASP A 174 1.06 14.40 13.26
CA ASP A 174 2.15 14.53 12.29
C ASP A 174 1.96 15.75 11.40
N ARG A 175 3.06 16.47 11.15
CA ARG A 175 3.04 17.73 10.42
C ARG A 175 3.69 17.67 9.04
N ASP A 176 4.31 16.56 8.70
CA ASP A 176 4.96 16.36 7.40
C ASP A 176 4.82 14.91 6.92
N ASP A 177 4.92 14.71 5.59
CA ASP A 177 4.70 13.41 4.97
C ASP A 177 5.74 12.37 5.39
N LEU A 178 6.98 12.78 5.64
CA LEU A 178 8.04 11.86 6.01
C LEU A 178 7.80 11.26 7.39
N THR A 179 7.35 12.08 8.34
CA THR A 179 6.95 11.63 9.68
C THR A 179 5.72 10.73 9.61
N ARG A 180 4.71 11.09 8.78
CA ARG A 180 3.54 10.22 8.54
C ARG A 180 3.95 8.86 8.01
N ILE A 181 4.75 8.82 6.95
CA ILE A 181 5.24 7.55 6.37
C ILE A 181 5.98 6.73 7.42
N ALA A 182 6.83 7.35 8.24
CA ALA A 182 7.56 6.65 9.29
C ALA A 182 6.62 6.03 10.34
N HIS A 183 5.58 6.75 10.77
CA HIS A 183 4.58 6.23 11.71
C HIS A 183 3.74 5.11 11.10
N LEU A 184 3.26 5.29 9.85
CA LEU A 184 2.47 4.28 9.14
C LEU A 184 3.31 3.01 8.89
N PHE A 185 4.55 3.16 8.44
CA PHE A 185 5.47 2.06 8.25
C PHE A 185 5.73 1.32 9.57
N LYS A 186 6.09 2.06 10.63
CA LYS A 186 6.31 1.47 11.95
C LYS A 186 5.08 0.72 12.47
N TYR A 187 3.88 1.26 12.28
CA TYR A 187 2.65 0.60 12.69
C TYR A 187 2.48 -0.76 12.01
N VAL A 188 2.63 -0.83 10.68
CA VAL A 188 2.52 -2.10 9.94
C VAL A 188 3.54 -3.11 10.46
N VAL A 189 4.79 -2.65 10.63
CA VAL A 189 5.93 -3.43 11.12
C VAL A 189 5.69 -3.99 12.53
N ASP A 190 5.20 -3.16 13.45
CA ASP A 190 5.00 -3.56 14.84
C ASP A 190 3.69 -4.37 15.03
N THR A 191 2.78 -4.33 14.05
CA THR A 191 1.45 -4.95 14.16
C THR A 191 1.40 -6.34 13.58
N LEU A 192 2.08 -6.55 12.45
CA LEU A 192 1.98 -7.82 11.70
C LEU A 192 3.15 -8.74 12.04
N ASP A 193 2.81 -9.99 12.35
CA ASP A 193 3.73 -11.13 12.38
C ASP A 193 3.64 -11.87 11.03
N TYR A 194 4.76 -12.42 10.56
CA TYR A 194 4.77 -13.15 9.28
C TYR A 194 4.03 -14.47 9.39
N ASP A 195 3.11 -14.72 8.45
CA ASP A 195 2.29 -15.93 8.39
C ASP A 195 2.93 -16.97 7.46
N ASP A 196 3.84 -17.79 7.99
CA ASP A 196 4.48 -18.88 7.26
C ASP A 196 3.49 -19.91 6.70
N GLN A 197 2.35 -20.10 7.37
CA GLN A 197 1.34 -21.05 6.90
C GLN A 197 0.62 -20.47 5.68
N LYS A 198 0.14 -19.23 5.77
CA LYS A 198 -0.45 -18.52 4.63
C LYS A 198 0.51 -18.47 3.44
N ALA A 199 1.80 -18.16 3.69
CA ALA A 199 2.82 -18.12 2.63
C ALA A 199 2.95 -19.45 1.88
N LYS A 200 2.90 -20.59 2.59
CA LYS A 200 2.91 -21.93 1.97
C LYS A 200 1.63 -22.21 1.19
N ASP A 201 0.47 -21.86 1.77
CA ASP A 201 -0.84 -22.15 1.18
C ASP A 201 -1.05 -21.40 -0.14
N VAL A 202 -0.48 -20.17 -0.28
CA VAL A 202 -0.60 -19.34 -1.48
C VAL A 202 0.54 -19.51 -2.47
N SER A 203 1.52 -20.36 -2.19
CA SER A 203 2.71 -20.53 -3.07
C SER A 203 2.36 -21.02 -4.48
N GLU A 204 1.22 -21.67 -4.66
CA GLU A 204 0.74 -22.19 -5.95
C GLU A 204 -0.46 -21.41 -6.51
N THR A 205 -1.02 -20.46 -5.76
CA THR A 205 -2.23 -19.72 -6.15
C THR A 205 -2.09 -18.25 -5.83
N PHE A 206 -2.51 -17.38 -6.77
CA PHE A 206 -2.59 -15.95 -6.50
C PHE A 206 -3.80 -15.65 -5.60
N VAL A 207 -3.52 -15.06 -4.45
CA VAL A 207 -4.54 -14.62 -3.48
C VAL A 207 -4.40 -13.12 -3.27
N LEU A 208 -5.51 -12.40 -3.34
CA LEU A 208 -5.54 -10.96 -3.06
C LEU A 208 -5.19 -10.69 -1.59
N PRO A 209 -4.54 -9.55 -1.28
CA PRO A 209 -4.33 -9.13 0.09
C PRO A 209 -5.65 -8.96 0.84
N ASP A 210 -5.67 -9.35 2.10
CA ASP A 210 -6.75 -9.04 3.04
C ASP A 210 -6.23 -8.04 4.08
N ILE A 211 -6.30 -6.75 3.73
CA ILE A 211 -5.71 -5.66 4.53
C ILE A 211 -6.33 -5.63 5.93
N ASP A 212 -7.65 -5.56 6.01
CA ASP A 212 -8.37 -5.46 7.29
C ASP A 212 -8.24 -6.74 8.13
N GLY A 213 -8.34 -7.90 7.49
CA GLY A 213 -8.17 -9.19 8.15
C GLY A 213 -6.76 -9.37 8.70
N SER A 214 -5.73 -9.00 7.93
CA SER A 214 -4.35 -9.08 8.37
C SER A 214 -4.06 -8.14 9.54
N LEU A 215 -4.49 -6.88 9.47
CA LEU A 215 -4.30 -5.91 10.55
C LEU A 215 -5.05 -6.29 11.83
N LYS A 216 -6.24 -6.91 11.72
CA LYS A 216 -7.04 -7.38 12.87
C LYS A 216 -6.51 -8.67 13.48
N SER A 217 -6.02 -9.59 12.65
CA SER A 217 -5.44 -10.86 13.12
C SER A 217 -3.99 -10.75 13.56
N HIS A 218 -3.33 -9.63 13.23
CA HIS A 218 -1.89 -9.41 13.43
C HIS A 218 -1.02 -10.41 12.65
N LYS A 219 -1.51 -10.92 11.50
CA LYS A 219 -0.79 -11.87 10.66
C LYS A 219 -0.92 -11.55 9.19
N GLY A 220 0.18 -11.70 8.44
CA GLY A 220 0.17 -11.47 7.00
C GLY A 220 1.43 -11.96 6.32
N ILE A 221 1.39 -12.03 4.99
CA ILE A 221 2.56 -12.29 4.14
C ILE A 221 3.05 -10.97 3.52
N CYS A 222 4.18 -10.99 2.82
CA CYS A 222 4.76 -9.80 2.20
C CYS A 222 3.75 -8.94 1.42
N PHE A 223 2.78 -9.58 0.76
CA PHE A 223 1.74 -8.90 -0.01
C PHE A 223 0.73 -8.16 0.89
N ASP A 224 0.36 -8.74 2.03
CA ASP A 224 -0.52 -8.07 3.02
C ASP A 224 0.18 -6.87 3.68
N TYR A 225 1.46 -7.00 4.02
CA TYR A 225 2.27 -5.90 4.56
C TYR A 225 2.35 -4.73 3.57
N ALA A 226 2.71 -5.02 2.30
CA ALA A 226 2.83 -4.00 1.27
C ALA A 226 1.49 -3.30 0.98
N ALA A 227 0.40 -4.07 0.86
CA ALA A 227 -0.93 -3.54 0.61
C ALA A 227 -1.46 -2.71 1.80
N SER A 228 -1.21 -3.15 3.04
CA SER A 228 -1.61 -2.42 4.25
C SER A 228 -0.91 -1.06 4.34
N LEU A 229 0.41 -1.02 4.09
CA LEU A 229 1.14 0.24 4.09
C LEU A 229 0.72 1.17 2.95
N ALA A 230 0.49 0.61 1.74
CA ALA A 230 0.01 1.39 0.61
C ALA A 230 -1.38 1.99 0.90
N ALA A 231 -2.31 1.23 1.49
CA ALA A 231 -3.63 1.72 1.88
C ALA A 231 -3.53 2.88 2.89
N LEU A 232 -2.75 2.68 3.96
CA LEU A 232 -2.53 3.72 4.97
C LEU A 232 -1.98 5.02 4.35
N CYS A 233 -1.02 4.92 3.42
CA CYS A 233 -0.45 6.08 2.73
C CYS A 233 -1.46 6.75 1.79
N ARG A 234 -2.18 5.97 0.94
CA ARG A 234 -3.18 6.51 -0.01
C ARG A 234 -4.30 7.26 0.71
N ILE A 235 -4.77 6.75 1.83
CA ILE A 235 -5.78 7.42 2.68
C ILE A 235 -5.26 8.79 3.16
N GLN A 236 -3.95 8.94 3.36
CA GLN A 236 -3.31 10.21 3.72
C GLN A 236 -2.91 11.06 2.51
N GLY A 237 -3.38 10.72 1.30
CA GLY A 237 -3.05 11.45 0.07
C GLY A 237 -1.59 11.28 -0.37
N ILE A 238 -0.89 10.30 0.16
CA ILE A 238 0.50 9.99 -0.17
C ILE A 238 0.52 8.86 -1.20
N PRO A 239 1.00 9.11 -2.43
CA PRO A 239 1.02 8.08 -3.47
C PRO A 239 1.89 6.90 -3.08
N ALA A 240 1.34 5.69 -3.20
CA ALA A 240 2.03 4.46 -2.84
C ALA A 240 1.75 3.34 -3.84
N LYS A 241 2.81 2.67 -4.31
CA LYS A 241 2.76 1.50 -5.19
C LYS A 241 2.97 0.23 -4.38
N VAL A 242 2.12 -0.74 -4.56
CA VAL A 242 2.46 -2.13 -4.23
C VAL A 242 3.15 -2.74 -5.42
N ILE A 243 4.35 -3.23 -5.23
CA ILE A 243 5.16 -3.84 -6.28
C ILE A 243 5.30 -5.32 -5.98
N VAL A 244 5.21 -6.15 -7.01
CA VAL A 244 5.53 -7.57 -6.95
C VAL A 244 6.59 -7.89 -8.00
N GLY A 245 7.56 -8.70 -7.63
CA GLY A 245 8.68 -9.00 -8.51
C GLY A 245 9.68 -9.97 -7.88
N TRP A 246 10.87 -10.01 -8.44
CA TRP A 246 11.93 -10.89 -7.98
C TRP A 246 12.95 -10.14 -7.14
N THR A 247 13.34 -10.75 -6.03
CA THR A 247 14.57 -10.42 -5.32
C THR A 247 15.62 -11.45 -5.69
N ASP A 248 16.86 -11.28 -5.23
CA ASP A 248 17.91 -12.31 -5.42
C ASP A 248 17.58 -13.65 -4.71
N ILE A 249 16.55 -13.65 -3.86
CA ILE A 249 16.21 -14.78 -3.00
C ILE A 249 14.90 -15.43 -3.46
N GLU A 250 13.83 -14.62 -3.71
CA GLU A 250 12.48 -15.12 -3.94
C GLU A 250 11.61 -14.11 -4.69
N TYR A 251 10.43 -14.58 -5.14
CA TYR A 251 9.35 -13.72 -5.59
C TYR A 251 8.72 -13.03 -4.37
N HIS A 252 8.66 -11.70 -4.40
CA HIS A 252 8.37 -10.90 -3.23
C HIS A 252 7.42 -9.74 -3.55
N ALA A 253 6.76 -9.20 -2.53
CA ALA A 253 5.99 -7.97 -2.62
C ALA A 253 6.60 -6.91 -1.69
N TRP A 254 6.69 -5.68 -2.18
CA TRP A 254 7.15 -4.52 -1.41
C TRP A 254 6.35 -3.27 -1.79
N VAL A 255 6.61 -2.17 -1.10
CA VAL A 255 5.97 -0.89 -1.36
C VAL A 255 7.00 0.16 -1.74
N GLU A 256 6.65 1.01 -2.70
CA GLU A 256 7.32 2.29 -2.93
C GLU A 256 6.36 3.43 -2.67
N ILE A 257 6.84 4.48 -2.02
CA ILE A 257 6.06 5.63 -1.59
C ILE A 257 6.67 6.87 -2.21
N TYR A 258 5.83 7.76 -2.72
CA TYR A 258 6.30 9.00 -3.35
C TYR A 258 6.43 10.12 -2.32
N LEU A 259 7.62 10.69 -2.24
CA LEU A 259 7.91 11.92 -1.51
C LEU A 259 8.19 13.05 -2.51
N LYS A 260 7.48 14.16 -2.37
CA LYS A 260 7.52 15.29 -3.33
C LYS A 260 8.93 15.76 -3.69
N ASP A 261 9.85 15.82 -2.73
CA ASP A 261 11.22 16.33 -2.93
C ASP A 261 12.25 15.20 -3.21
N LYS A 262 11.84 13.93 -3.21
CA LYS A 262 12.74 12.76 -3.32
C LYS A 262 12.33 11.76 -4.40
N GLY A 263 11.10 11.84 -4.90
CA GLY A 263 10.53 10.85 -5.81
C GLY A 263 10.10 9.57 -5.09
N TRP A 264 10.11 8.46 -5.82
CA TRP A 264 9.75 7.14 -5.28
C TRP A 264 10.85 6.61 -4.38
N ILE A 265 10.49 6.24 -3.17
CA ILE A 265 11.39 5.64 -2.17
C ILE A 265 10.85 4.28 -1.72
N ASN A 266 11.75 3.33 -1.50
CA ASN A 266 11.44 2.15 -0.71
C ASN A 266 11.66 2.51 0.77
N PRO A 267 10.61 2.54 1.61
CA PRO A 267 10.72 3.02 2.99
C PRO A 267 11.71 2.20 3.82
N LYS A 268 11.79 0.89 3.61
CA LYS A 268 12.78 0.03 4.28
C LYS A 268 14.21 0.51 4.03
N ILE A 269 14.59 0.68 2.75
CA ILE A 269 15.94 1.10 2.37
C ILE A 269 16.19 2.53 2.83
N TYR A 270 15.23 3.41 2.68
CA TYR A 270 15.33 4.81 3.03
C TYR A 270 15.58 4.99 4.54
N PHE A 271 14.75 4.41 5.37
CA PHE A 271 14.85 4.53 6.82
C PHE A 271 16.09 3.83 7.40
N LYS A 272 16.54 2.74 6.79
CA LYS A 272 17.81 2.07 7.17
C LYS A 272 19.03 2.98 6.90
N LYS A 273 19.10 3.62 5.73
CA LYS A 273 20.21 4.54 5.39
C LYS A 273 20.31 5.73 6.32
N GLU A 274 19.18 6.30 6.72
CA GLU A 274 19.10 7.43 7.64
C GLU A 274 19.33 7.02 9.11
N LYS A 275 19.68 5.75 9.38
CA LYS A 275 19.89 5.17 10.72
C LYS A 275 18.68 5.31 11.65
N TRP A 276 17.50 5.35 11.09
CA TRP A 276 16.29 5.25 11.85
C TRP A 276 16.03 3.78 12.17
N ASN A 277 15.88 3.45 13.46
CA ASN A 277 15.62 2.08 13.93
C ASN A 277 14.21 1.60 13.55
N LEU A 278 13.88 1.67 12.25
CA LEU A 278 12.68 1.11 11.68
C LEU A 278 13.08 -0.22 11.02
N VAL A 279 12.78 -1.31 11.70
CA VAL A 279 13.09 -2.67 11.21
C VAL A 279 11.93 -3.14 10.35
N ASP A 280 12.22 -3.62 9.15
CA ASP A 280 11.24 -4.29 8.30
C ASP A 280 11.04 -5.73 8.80
N PRO A 281 9.84 -6.12 9.26
CA PRO A 281 9.61 -7.44 9.83
C PRO A 281 9.50 -8.54 8.79
N THR A 282 9.13 -8.24 7.53
CA THR A 282 9.08 -9.27 6.48
C THR A 282 10.43 -9.91 6.23
N PHE A 283 11.52 -9.23 6.62
CA PHE A 283 12.87 -9.77 6.60
C PHE A 283 13.49 -9.93 8.01
N SER A 284 12.87 -9.42 9.08
CA SER A 284 13.44 -9.57 10.43
C SER A 284 13.18 -10.95 11.03
N ASP A 285 12.08 -11.59 10.69
CA ASP A 285 11.80 -12.99 11.04
C ASP A 285 12.49 -13.98 10.10
N SER A 286 12.91 -13.55 8.92
CA SER A 286 13.82 -14.30 8.06
C SER A 286 15.26 -13.98 8.43
N LYS A 287 16.17 -14.93 8.25
CA LYS A 287 17.62 -14.80 8.46
C LYS A 287 18.28 -13.67 7.64
N ASN A 288 17.49 -12.81 6.98
CA ASN A 288 17.90 -11.82 6.00
C ASN A 288 17.51 -10.37 6.36
N SER A 289 17.51 -10.03 7.66
CA SER A 289 17.21 -8.66 8.13
C SER A 289 18.08 -7.56 7.50
N ASP A 290 19.22 -7.92 6.91
CA ASP A 290 20.19 -7.02 6.30
C ASP A 290 20.20 -7.07 4.76
N TYR A 291 19.14 -7.58 4.13
CA TYR A 291 19.06 -7.69 2.68
C TYR A 291 19.20 -6.32 1.97
N GLU A 292 20.22 -6.18 1.16
CA GLU A 292 20.54 -5.02 0.31
C GLU A 292 20.56 -5.38 -1.19
N GLY A 293 19.94 -6.52 -1.55
CA GLY A 293 19.97 -7.09 -2.89
C GLY A 293 19.14 -6.33 -3.92
N LYS A 294 19.06 -6.89 -5.12
CA LYS A 294 18.29 -6.33 -6.22
C LYS A 294 16.81 -6.59 -6.05
N TYR A 295 16.03 -5.63 -6.53
CA TYR A 295 14.58 -5.71 -6.65
C TYR A 295 14.23 -5.54 -8.13
N ASP A 296 13.80 -6.62 -8.79
CA ASP A 296 13.39 -6.62 -10.20
C ASP A 296 11.85 -6.61 -10.24
N GLU A 297 11.27 -5.46 -10.53
CA GLU A 297 9.82 -5.28 -10.63
C GLU A 297 9.25 -6.10 -11.80
N VAL A 298 8.16 -6.82 -11.55
CA VAL A 298 7.33 -7.46 -12.57
C VAL A 298 6.03 -6.68 -12.76
N TYR A 299 5.32 -6.40 -11.67
CA TYR A 299 4.09 -5.62 -11.66
C TYR A 299 4.09 -4.59 -10.54
N HIS A 300 3.35 -3.50 -10.73
CA HIS A 300 3.01 -2.54 -9.68
C HIS A 300 1.52 -2.16 -9.74
N TYR A 301 0.95 -1.84 -8.58
CA TYR A 301 -0.48 -1.57 -8.39
C TYR A 301 -0.71 -0.30 -7.58
#